data_786a055c9a011ca8cd244f839fb78730
#
_entry.id   786a055c9a011ca8cd244f839fb78730
#
_cell.length_a   1.000
_cell.length_b   1.000
_cell.length_c   1.000
_cell.angle_alpha   90.00
_cell.angle_beta   90.00
_cell.angle_gamma   90.00
#
_symmetry.space_group_name_H-M   'P 1'
#
loop_
_entity.id
_entity.type
_entity.pdbx_description
1 polymer ?
#
loop_
_entity_poly.entity_id
_entity_poly.type
_entity_poly.pdbx_seq_one_letter_code
_entity_poly.pdbx_strand_id
1 'polypeptide(L)'
;MTVFFNGRLLTTPTVASEVYDQGMLDQQPATGNTLAVIGVSTGGVPTTPLWLYSISQAREVLKGGELLRAVEMAFAPSNETAGPQAIVAVRVNVATQSQRTLLDGSAGNNIVVKSSDYGVANNNIRIKIEAGTTTGKRVSVQQGTTVYIGDNLARDYFYVYYNGAADSAAIAVNDSQVILYSTTSAVETTVATIALSQYPTIQDVVNRINAETGFYATVQGATGTLSSIATLDNKAKTDCTDKSSPYTGGQTITGNCQVIVDWINSTAELLIDAERVASVTQGPANLAWAYLSGGTDGPAVTISDYTDCLTELETEDVQWIVPLSGDSTVWAAVSTHCAFMSTVGKRERRAF
;
A
#
# COMPACT_ATOMS: atom_id res chain seq x y z
N MET A 1 -17.97 6.47 36.50
CA MET A 1 -17.32 5.17 36.45
C MET A 1 -16.51 5.15 35.14
N THR A 2 -15.21 5.02 35.23
CA THR A 2 -14.33 4.96 34.04
C THR A 2 -14.15 3.50 33.65
N VAL A 3 -14.33 3.18 32.39
CA VAL A 3 -14.17 1.83 31.87
C VAL A 3 -13.08 1.86 30.80
N PHE A 4 -12.12 0.95 30.87
CA PHE A 4 -11.10 0.76 29.83
C PHE A 4 -11.63 -0.22 28.79
N PHE A 5 -11.60 0.17 27.52
CA PHE A 5 -12.04 -0.66 26.40
C PHE A 5 -11.15 -0.41 25.19
N ASN A 6 -10.54 -1.47 24.67
CA ASN A 6 -9.69 -1.48 23.49
C ASN A 6 -8.67 -0.32 23.43
N GLY A 7 -7.77 -0.25 24.41
CA GLY A 7 -6.73 0.78 24.48
C GLY A 7 -7.23 2.19 24.82
N ARG A 8 -8.52 2.39 25.12
CA ARG A 8 -9.11 3.70 25.44
C ARG A 8 -9.85 3.72 26.76
N LEU A 9 -9.65 4.80 27.50
CA LEU A 9 -10.37 5.06 28.76
C LEU A 9 -11.68 5.81 28.43
N LEU A 10 -12.81 5.13 28.62
CA LEU A 10 -14.14 5.72 28.41
C LEU A 10 -14.61 6.39 29.70
N THR A 11 -14.80 7.72 29.69
CA THR A 11 -15.18 8.53 30.84
C THR A 11 -16.65 8.90 30.84
N THR A 12 -17.33 8.78 29.70
CA THR A 12 -18.77 9.08 29.57
C THR A 12 -19.56 7.78 29.32
N PRO A 13 -20.83 7.70 29.73
CA PRO A 13 -21.70 6.59 29.39
C PRO A 13 -21.79 6.46 27.87
N THR A 14 -21.28 5.36 27.34
CA THR A 14 -21.29 5.08 25.91
C THR A 14 -21.43 3.58 25.70
N VAL A 15 -21.92 3.18 24.52
CA VAL A 15 -21.89 1.79 24.07
C VAL A 15 -20.65 1.64 23.19
N ALA A 16 -19.74 0.77 23.60
CA ALA A 16 -18.57 0.40 22.81
C ALA A 16 -18.68 -1.08 22.45
N SER A 17 -18.51 -1.39 21.16
CA SER A 17 -18.46 -2.77 20.66
C SER A 17 -17.24 -2.93 19.78
N GLU A 18 -16.64 -4.10 19.83
CA GLU A 18 -15.52 -4.50 18.98
C GLU A 18 -15.83 -5.89 18.40
N VAL A 19 -15.51 -6.07 17.13
CA VAL A 19 -15.60 -7.37 16.46
C VAL A 19 -14.19 -7.95 16.38
N TYR A 20 -13.96 -9.05 17.08
CA TYR A 20 -12.72 -9.82 17.01
C TYR A 20 -12.81 -10.84 15.89
N ASP A 21 -12.30 -10.50 14.72
CA ASP A 21 -12.27 -11.44 13.57
C ASP A 21 -11.26 -12.57 13.76
N GLN A 22 -10.32 -12.43 14.67
CA GLN A 22 -9.30 -13.45 14.98
C GLN A 22 -9.91 -14.78 15.49
N GLY A 23 -11.06 -14.71 16.16
CA GLY A 23 -11.78 -15.91 16.61
C GLY A 23 -12.43 -16.72 15.49
N MET A 24 -12.52 -16.18 14.27
CA MET A 24 -13.09 -16.88 13.11
C MET A 24 -12.05 -17.66 12.31
N LEU A 25 -10.75 -17.42 12.52
CA LEU A 25 -9.67 -18.02 11.74
C LEU A 25 -8.95 -19.14 12.46
N ASP A 26 -9.03 -19.25 13.78
CA ASP A 26 -8.42 -20.37 14.51
C ASP A 26 -9.10 -20.62 15.86
N GLN A 27 -9.55 -21.85 16.11
CA GLN A 27 -9.91 -22.29 17.43
C GLN A 27 -8.63 -22.51 18.25
N GLN A 28 -8.00 -21.43 18.68
CA GLN A 28 -6.93 -21.57 19.67
C GLN A 28 -7.56 -21.92 21.03
N PRO A 29 -7.13 -23.02 21.66
CA PRO A 29 -7.48 -23.25 23.04
C PRO A 29 -6.98 -22.06 23.86
N ALA A 30 -7.85 -21.44 24.64
CA ALA A 30 -7.54 -20.32 25.53
C ALA A 30 -6.58 -20.78 26.66
N THR A 31 -5.35 -21.06 26.31
CA THR A 31 -4.26 -21.27 27.25
C THR A 31 -3.48 -19.96 27.30
N GLY A 32 -3.73 -19.14 28.32
CA GLY A 32 -3.16 -17.82 28.52
C GLY A 32 -1.63 -17.77 28.64
N ASN A 33 -0.90 -18.16 27.62
CA ASN A 33 0.56 -18.22 27.60
C ASN A 33 1.16 -17.55 26.34
N THR A 34 0.55 -16.46 25.89
CA THR A 34 1.12 -15.70 24.77
C THR A 34 2.27 -14.82 25.28
N LEU A 35 3.42 -15.01 24.67
CA LEU A 35 4.65 -14.26 24.94
C LEU A 35 4.75 -13.08 23.96
N ALA A 36 4.92 -11.87 24.47
CA ALA A 36 5.37 -10.73 23.70
C ALA A 36 6.86 -10.47 23.91
N VAL A 37 7.58 -10.29 22.81
CA VAL A 37 9.01 -9.93 22.83
C VAL A 37 9.20 -8.60 22.13
N ILE A 38 9.81 -7.62 22.81
CA ILE A 38 10.07 -6.28 22.29
C ILE A 38 11.58 -6.13 22.11
N GLY A 39 12.02 -5.82 20.89
CA GLY A 39 13.45 -5.69 20.63
C GLY A 39 13.79 -5.16 19.24
N VAL A 40 15.07 -5.08 18.96
CA VAL A 40 15.61 -4.60 17.70
C VAL A 40 15.65 -5.72 16.66
N SER A 41 15.16 -5.44 15.45
CA SER A 41 15.27 -6.33 14.29
C SER A 41 15.67 -5.58 13.02
N THR A 42 16.15 -6.30 12.02
CA THR A 42 16.52 -5.72 10.72
C THR A 42 15.37 -5.70 9.71
N GLY A 43 14.32 -6.47 9.95
CA GLY A 43 13.07 -6.49 9.15
C GLY A 43 11.84 -6.33 10.03
N GLY A 44 10.68 -6.25 9.37
CA GLY A 44 9.37 -6.08 10.00
C GLY A 44 8.98 -4.62 10.21
N VAL A 45 7.67 -4.40 10.33
CA VAL A 45 7.09 -3.07 10.55
C VAL A 45 7.43 -2.57 11.95
N PRO A 46 7.98 -1.35 12.10
CA PRO A 46 8.26 -0.77 13.41
C PRO A 46 7.00 -0.60 14.26
N THR A 47 7.14 -0.76 15.56
CA THR A 47 6.12 -0.51 16.61
C THR A 47 4.86 -1.38 16.52
N THR A 48 4.67 -2.12 15.42
CA THR A 48 3.47 -2.92 15.17
C THR A 48 3.62 -4.33 15.74
N PRO A 49 2.67 -4.83 16.56
CA PRO A 49 2.66 -6.21 17.03
C PRO A 49 2.53 -7.20 15.87
N LEU A 50 3.45 -8.15 15.78
CA LEU A 50 3.49 -9.20 14.76
C LEU A 50 3.26 -10.56 15.40
N TRP A 51 2.16 -11.21 15.05
CA TRP A 51 1.87 -12.57 15.48
C TRP A 51 2.67 -13.58 14.65
N LEU A 52 3.55 -14.30 15.31
CA LEU A 52 4.43 -15.29 14.69
C LEU A 52 4.07 -16.69 15.21
N TYR A 53 3.90 -17.63 14.29
CA TYR A 53 3.47 -19.00 14.58
C TYR A 53 4.56 -20.05 14.30
N SER A 54 5.69 -19.62 13.73
CA SER A 54 6.81 -20.51 13.43
C SER A 54 8.14 -19.74 13.32
N ILE A 55 9.24 -20.47 13.51
CA ILE A 55 10.59 -19.94 13.30
C ILE A 55 10.79 -19.51 11.84
N SER A 56 10.24 -20.24 10.89
CA SER A 56 10.34 -19.90 9.45
C SER A 56 9.71 -18.55 9.15
N GLN A 57 8.50 -18.32 9.68
CA GLN A 57 7.82 -17.01 9.55
C GLN A 57 8.61 -15.90 10.25
N ALA A 58 9.15 -16.17 11.44
CA ALA A 58 9.97 -15.20 12.16
C ALA A 58 11.21 -14.77 11.35
N ARG A 59 11.89 -15.72 10.71
CA ARG A 59 13.05 -15.45 9.84
C ARG A 59 12.68 -14.66 8.60
N GLU A 60 11.55 -14.95 8.00
CA GLU A 60 11.05 -14.25 6.83
C GLU A 60 10.72 -12.78 7.13
N VAL A 61 10.04 -12.52 8.26
CA VAL A 61 9.57 -11.18 8.62
C VAL A 61 10.66 -10.36 9.31
N LEU A 62 11.29 -10.89 10.38
CA LEU A 62 12.27 -10.14 11.19
C LEU A 62 13.66 -10.08 10.57
N LYS A 63 13.99 -11.01 9.67
CA LYS A 63 15.25 -11.12 8.91
C LYS A 63 16.53 -11.23 9.75
N GLY A 64 16.62 -10.54 10.88
CA GLY A 64 17.81 -10.55 11.74
C GLY A 64 17.62 -9.69 12.99
N GLY A 65 18.69 -9.57 13.79
CA GLY A 65 18.72 -8.78 15.01
C GLY A 65 18.45 -9.58 16.28
N GLU A 66 18.46 -8.89 17.42
CA GLU A 66 18.24 -9.51 18.74
C GLU A 66 16.82 -10.06 18.88
N LEU A 67 15.83 -9.38 18.31
CA LEU A 67 14.45 -9.80 18.37
C LEU A 67 14.25 -11.15 17.69
N LEU A 68 14.81 -11.35 16.48
CA LEU A 68 14.75 -12.65 15.81
C LEU A 68 15.37 -13.76 16.66
N ARG A 69 16.56 -13.51 17.20
CA ARG A 69 17.25 -14.51 18.04
C ARG A 69 16.43 -14.89 19.27
N ALA A 70 15.84 -13.90 19.94
CA ALA A 70 15.01 -14.15 21.12
C ALA A 70 13.76 -14.94 20.76
N VAL A 71 13.10 -14.61 19.65
CA VAL A 71 11.91 -15.33 19.13
C VAL A 71 12.27 -16.78 18.76
N GLU A 72 13.41 -17.00 18.08
CA GLU A 72 13.89 -18.37 17.76
C GLU A 72 14.13 -19.20 19.02
N MET A 73 14.79 -18.60 20.03
CA MET A 73 15.02 -19.26 21.32
C MET A 73 13.71 -19.53 22.07
N ALA A 74 12.74 -18.65 21.97
CA ALA A 74 11.44 -18.83 22.63
C ALA A 74 10.60 -19.94 21.96
N PHE A 75 10.67 -20.10 20.64
CA PHE A 75 10.00 -21.22 19.93
C PHE A 75 10.69 -22.57 20.17
N ALA A 76 11.98 -22.59 20.45
CA ALA A 76 12.77 -23.79 20.69
C ALA A 76 13.61 -23.65 21.98
N PRO A 77 12.95 -23.60 23.16
CA PRO A 77 13.64 -23.32 24.43
C PRO A 77 14.57 -24.47 24.86
N SER A 78 14.22 -25.71 24.53
CA SER A 78 15.07 -26.88 24.78
C SER A 78 14.65 -28.06 23.90
N ASN A 79 15.45 -29.14 23.92
CA ASN A 79 15.10 -30.40 23.25
C ASN A 79 13.97 -31.18 23.94
N GLU A 80 13.65 -30.84 25.17
CA GLU A 80 12.71 -31.56 26.02
C GLU A 80 11.37 -30.80 26.19
N THR A 81 11.39 -29.49 25.98
CA THR A 81 10.22 -28.64 26.22
C THR A 81 9.79 -27.97 24.91
N ALA A 82 8.54 -28.13 24.54
CA ALA A 82 7.97 -27.42 23.40
C ALA A 82 7.87 -25.92 23.68
N GLY A 83 8.05 -25.10 22.65
CA GLY A 83 7.83 -23.66 22.71
C GLY A 83 6.35 -23.30 22.67
N PRO A 84 6.03 -21.98 22.79
CA PRO A 84 4.68 -21.47 22.66
C PRO A 84 4.16 -21.68 21.23
N GLN A 85 2.82 -21.75 21.08
CA GLN A 85 2.19 -21.86 19.76
C GLN A 85 2.30 -20.58 18.95
N ALA A 86 2.32 -19.43 19.63
CA ALA A 86 2.44 -18.12 19.02
C ALA A 86 3.27 -17.17 19.90
N ILE A 87 4.01 -16.29 19.25
CA ILE A 87 4.78 -15.23 19.88
C ILE A 87 4.39 -13.91 19.21
N VAL A 88 4.13 -12.88 20.01
CA VAL A 88 3.96 -11.52 19.53
C VAL A 88 5.31 -10.84 19.53
N ALA A 89 5.87 -10.53 18.38
CA ALA A 89 7.10 -9.80 18.26
C ALA A 89 6.82 -8.33 17.96
N VAL A 90 7.48 -7.41 18.65
CA VAL A 90 7.35 -5.96 18.38
C VAL A 90 8.73 -5.38 18.14
N ARG A 91 8.91 -4.86 16.92
CA ARG A 91 10.13 -4.16 16.52
C ARG A 91 10.17 -2.78 17.15
N VAL A 92 11.18 -2.50 17.96
CA VAL A 92 11.29 -1.23 18.69
C VAL A 92 12.03 -0.14 17.91
N ASN A 93 12.99 -0.51 17.04
CA ASN A 93 13.72 0.48 16.28
C ASN A 93 12.87 1.08 15.14
N VAL A 94 12.79 2.41 15.11
CA VAL A 94 11.98 3.21 14.17
C VAL A 94 12.67 3.27 12.79
N ALA A 95 12.62 2.15 12.07
CA ALA A 95 13.18 2.03 10.74
C ALA A 95 12.30 2.70 9.69
N THR A 96 12.90 3.11 8.57
CA THR A 96 12.19 3.69 7.43
C THR A 96 12.31 2.81 6.19
N GLN A 97 11.31 2.89 5.32
CA GLN A 97 11.33 2.24 4.00
C GLN A 97 12.26 3.01 3.05
N SER A 98 12.93 2.27 2.18
CA SER A 98 13.59 2.86 1.02
C SER A 98 12.55 3.28 0.00
N GLN A 99 12.76 4.41 -0.66
CA GLN A 99 11.83 4.88 -1.68
C GLN A 99 12.53 5.50 -2.88
N ARG A 100 11.79 5.60 -3.98
CA ARG A 100 12.17 6.34 -5.18
C ARG A 100 10.95 6.86 -5.89
N THR A 101 10.98 8.14 -6.28
CA THR A 101 9.99 8.69 -7.18
C THR A 101 10.46 8.49 -8.62
N LEU A 102 9.63 7.84 -9.42
CA LEU A 102 9.80 7.73 -10.86
C LEU A 102 9.22 8.98 -11.51
N LEU A 103 9.93 9.52 -12.50
CA LEU A 103 9.53 10.73 -13.18
C LEU A 103 8.94 10.41 -14.55
N ASP A 104 8.10 11.28 -15.07
CA ASP A 104 7.64 11.26 -16.46
C ASP A 104 8.66 11.91 -17.40
N GLY A 105 8.34 11.96 -18.70
CA GLY A 105 9.21 12.56 -19.72
C GLY A 105 9.44 14.06 -19.57
N SER A 106 8.65 14.74 -18.75
CA SER A 106 8.74 16.17 -18.44
C SER A 106 9.33 16.46 -17.06
N ALA A 107 9.92 15.44 -16.42
CA ALA A 107 10.45 15.47 -15.07
C ALA A 107 9.39 15.72 -13.97
N GLY A 108 8.11 15.51 -14.27
CA GLY A 108 7.03 15.48 -13.27
C GLY A 108 7.03 14.17 -12.48
N ASN A 109 6.64 14.24 -11.21
CA ASN A 109 6.46 13.04 -10.39
C ASN A 109 5.37 12.15 -11.01
N ASN A 110 5.62 10.84 -11.07
CA ASN A 110 4.76 9.88 -11.74
C ASN A 110 4.30 8.74 -10.83
N ILE A 111 5.23 7.96 -10.33
CA ILE A 111 4.99 6.84 -9.42
C ILE A 111 5.96 6.96 -8.25
N VAL A 112 5.47 6.82 -7.03
CA VAL A 112 6.32 6.62 -5.84
C VAL A 112 6.44 5.14 -5.58
N VAL A 113 7.67 4.65 -5.57
CA VAL A 113 7.99 3.25 -5.26
C VAL A 113 8.63 3.22 -3.88
N LYS A 114 8.13 2.33 -3.01
CA LYS A 114 8.66 2.10 -1.66
C LYS A 114 9.05 0.64 -1.51
N SER A 115 10.05 0.35 -0.70
CA SER A 115 10.33 -1.05 -0.33
C SER A 115 9.18 -1.61 0.50
N SER A 116 8.81 -2.87 0.30
CA SER A 116 7.76 -3.53 1.08
C SER A 116 8.20 -3.71 2.54
N ASP A 117 9.51 -3.75 2.79
CA ASP A 117 10.08 -3.88 4.12
C ASP A 117 10.89 -2.64 4.55
N TYR A 118 11.23 -2.56 5.84
CA TYR A 118 11.87 -1.43 6.49
C TYR A 118 13.35 -1.74 6.76
N GLY A 119 14.21 -0.74 6.66
CA GLY A 119 15.61 -0.81 7.03
C GLY A 119 16.58 -0.52 5.88
N VAL A 120 17.85 -0.31 6.24
CA VAL A 120 18.93 0.09 5.32
C VAL A 120 19.21 -0.94 4.22
N ALA A 121 18.95 -2.23 4.47
CA ALA A 121 19.18 -3.30 3.50
C ALA A 121 18.35 -3.14 2.22
N ASN A 122 17.20 -2.45 2.31
CA ASN A 122 16.29 -2.22 1.19
C ASN A 122 16.78 -1.12 0.23
N ASN A 123 17.80 -0.33 0.62
CA ASN A 123 18.49 0.57 -0.31
C ASN A 123 19.21 -0.18 -1.45
N ASN A 124 19.39 -1.50 -1.32
CA ASN A 124 19.98 -2.35 -2.37
C ASN A 124 18.95 -2.81 -3.42
N ILE A 125 17.67 -2.50 -3.24
CA ILE A 125 16.66 -2.72 -4.27
C ILE A 125 16.87 -1.70 -5.38
N ARG A 126 16.85 -2.17 -6.62
CA ARG A 126 16.99 -1.31 -7.80
C ARG A 126 15.88 -1.56 -8.81
N ILE A 127 15.52 -0.50 -9.50
CA ILE A 127 14.49 -0.50 -10.54
C ILE A 127 15.06 0.02 -11.85
N LYS A 128 14.58 -0.53 -12.97
CA LYS A 128 14.90 -0.10 -14.32
C LYS A 128 13.62 0.00 -15.13
N ILE A 129 13.52 1.01 -16.00
CA ILE A 129 12.40 1.21 -16.90
C ILE A 129 12.95 1.42 -18.31
N GLU A 130 12.48 0.61 -19.26
CA GLU A 130 12.87 0.66 -20.67
C GLU A 130 11.60 0.69 -21.54
N ALA A 131 11.80 0.89 -22.85
CA ALA A 131 10.73 0.64 -23.80
C ALA A 131 10.37 -0.86 -23.78
N GLY A 132 9.09 -1.16 -23.87
CA GLY A 132 8.62 -2.54 -24.03
C GLY A 132 9.12 -3.14 -25.35
N THR A 133 9.16 -4.46 -25.42
CA THR A 133 9.65 -5.17 -26.63
C THR A 133 8.76 -4.90 -27.84
N THR A 134 7.48 -4.68 -27.65
CA THR A 134 6.52 -4.39 -28.72
C THR A 134 5.77 -3.07 -28.43
N THR A 135 5.35 -2.83 -27.21
CA THR A 135 4.58 -1.65 -26.82
C THR A 135 4.81 -1.29 -25.35
N GLY A 136 4.43 -0.09 -24.94
CA GLY A 136 4.47 0.34 -23.56
C GLY A 136 5.85 0.33 -22.92
N LYS A 137 5.92 -0.09 -21.66
CA LYS A 137 7.16 -0.12 -20.87
C LYS A 137 7.52 -1.53 -20.44
N ARG A 138 8.83 -1.73 -20.28
CA ARG A 138 9.40 -2.87 -19.59
C ARG A 138 9.98 -2.40 -18.27
N VAL A 139 9.49 -2.97 -17.18
CA VAL A 139 9.92 -2.66 -15.81
C VAL A 139 10.66 -3.86 -15.26
N SER A 140 11.81 -3.61 -14.66
CA SER A 140 12.61 -4.64 -13.97
C SER A 140 12.91 -4.18 -12.57
N VAL A 141 12.62 -5.04 -11.56
CA VAL A 141 12.91 -4.80 -10.14
C VAL A 141 13.86 -5.89 -9.67
N GLN A 142 14.90 -5.52 -8.94
CA GLN A 142 15.93 -6.48 -8.51
C GLN A 142 16.45 -6.18 -7.12
N GLN A 143 16.61 -7.26 -6.32
CA GLN A 143 17.40 -7.28 -5.09
C GLN A 143 18.26 -8.55 -5.06
N GLY A 144 19.59 -8.39 -5.01
CA GLY A 144 20.50 -9.53 -5.09
C GLY A 144 20.29 -10.35 -6.36
N THR A 145 19.96 -11.63 -6.23
CA THR A 145 19.67 -12.56 -7.33
C THR A 145 18.20 -12.59 -7.74
N THR A 146 17.30 -12.05 -6.93
CA THR A 146 15.86 -12.02 -7.21
C THR A 146 15.55 -10.90 -8.18
N VAL A 147 14.89 -11.23 -9.30
CA VAL A 147 14.51 -10.28 -10.37
C VAL A 147 13.08 -10.52 -10.78
N TYR A 148 12.28 -9.45 -10.82
CA TYR A 148 10.95 -9.42 -11.40
C TYR A 148 10.97 -8.58 -12.68
N ILE A 149 10.34 -9.06 -13.74
CA ILE A 149 10.30 -8.37 -15.04
C ILE A 149 8.87 -8.36 -15.55
N GLY A 150 8.33 -7.16 -15.80
CA GLY A 150 7.11 -6.93 -16.57
C GLY A 150 7.46 -6.33 -17.92
N ASP A 151 6.87 -6.82 -18.98
CA ASP A 151 7.13 -6.32 -20.33
C ASP A 151 5.83 -5.94 -21.03
N ASN A 152 5.93 -5.00 -21.97
CA ASN A 152 4.78 -4.49 -22.73
C ASN A 152 3.65 -3.93 -21.84
N LEU A 153 4.03 -3.26 -20.76
CA LEU A 153 3.10 -2.64 -19.83
C LEU A 153 2.51 -1.37 -20.46
N ALA A 154 1.38 -1.54 -21.13
CA ALA A 154 0.54 -0.50 -21.71
C ALA A 154 -0.92 -0.84 -21.45
N ARG A 155 -1.75 0.18 -21.27
CA ARG A 155 -3.17 -0.02 -21.06
C ARG A 155 -3.97 1.08 -21.76
N ASP A 156 -4.73 0.67 -22.77
CA ASP A 156 -5.78 1.49 -23.39
C ASP A 156 -7.10 1.15 -22.72
N TYR A 157 -7.76 2.15 -22.14
CA TYR A 157 -9.03 1.93 -21.45
C TYR A 157 -10.21 2.01 -22.39
N PHE A 158 -10.32 3.11 -23.15
CA PHE A 158 -11.38 3.27 -24.14
C PHE A 158 -10.96 4.24 -25.25
N TYR A 159 -11.57 4.06 -26.39
CA TYR A 159 -11.48 4.97 -27.53
C TYR A 159 -12.77 5.80 -27.61
N VAL A 160 -12.65 7.11 -27.87
CA VAL A 160 -13.79 8.02 -27.98
C VAL A 160 -13.65 8.90 -29.21
N TYR A 161 -14.75 9.08 -29.93
CA TYR A 161 -14.85 10.03 -31.04
C TYR A 161 -16.21 10.71 -31.05
N TYR A 162 -16.26 11.85 -31.77
CA TYR A 162 -17.51 12.60 -31.97
C TYR A 162 -17.89 12.67 -33.45
N ASN A 163 -19.13 12.25 -33.77
CA ASN A 163 -19.70 12.30 -35.10
C ASN A 163 -21.09 12.97 -35.08
N GLY A 164 -21.27 14.00 -34.25
CA GLY A 164 -22.52 14.74 -34.12
C GLY A 164 -22.59 15.98 -35.04
N ALA A 165 -23.62 16.81 -34.85
CA ALA A 165 -23.89 17.99 -35.67
C ALA A 165 -22.99 19.20 -35.37
N ALA A 166 -22.34 19.29 -34.18
CA ALA A 166 -21.47 20.41 -33.84
C ALA A 166 -20.24 20.45 -34.77
N ASP A 167 -19.62 21.62 -34.92
CA ASP A 167 -18.45 21.80 -35.80
C ASP A 167 -17.27 20.99 -35.33
N SER A 168 -17.01 20.97 -34.01
CA SER A 168 -16.00 20.15 -33.36
C SER A 168 -16.40 19.72 -31.96
N ALA A 169 -15.69 18.73 -31.42
CA ALA A 169 -15.87 18.29 -30.05
C ALA A 169 -14.53 17.88 -29.45
N ALA A 170 -14.42 18.00 -28.14
CA ALA A 170 -13.20 17.66 -27.42
C ALA A 170 -13.50 16.87 -26.14
N ILE A 171 -12.50 16.15 -25.68
CA ILE A 171 -12.50 15.44 -24.39
C ILE A 171 -11.35 15.93 -23.55
N ALA A 172 -11.58 16.10 -22.24
CA ALA A 172 -10.55 16.26 -21.23
C ALA A 172 -10.74 15.24 -20.12
N VAL A 173 -9.64 14.78 -19.52
CA VAL A 173 -9.63 13.81 -18.43
C VAL A 173 -8.74 14.32 -17.31
N ASN A 174 -9.24 14.25 -16.08
CA ASN A 174 -8.43 14.45 -14.89
C ASN A 174 -8.72 13.35 -13.87
N ASP A 175 -8.05 13.35 -12.72
CA ASP A 175 -8.15 12.29 -11.71
C ASP A 175 -9.58 12.03 -11.18
N SER A 176 -10.49 13.00 -11.32
CA SER A 176 -11.83 12.94 -10.74
C SER A 176 -12.97 12.91 -11.76
N GLN A 177 -12.71 13.30 -13.02
CA GLN A 177 -13.78 13.46 -14.00
C GLN A 177 -13.31 13.39 -15.46
N VAL A 178 -14.24 12.99 -16.33
CA VAL A 178 -14.13 13.14 -17.78
C VAL A 178 -15.09 14.25 -18.20
N ILE A 179 -14.59 15.20 -19.02
CA ILE A 179 -15.37 16.35 -19.49
C ILE A 179 -15.48 16.30 -21.00
N LEU A 180 -16.69 16.42 -21.51
CA LEU A 180 -17.00 16.47 -22.94
C LEU A 180 -17.37 17.88 -23.33
N TYR A 181 -16.81 18.34 -24.43
CA TYR A 181 -17.07 19.67 -25.00
C TYR A 181 -17.55 19.54 -26.42
N SER A 182 -18.41 20.47 -26.85
CA SER A 182 -18.74 20.67 -28.25
C SER A 182 -18.67 22.13 -28.63
N THR A 183 -18.33 22.43 -29.88
CA THR A 183 -18.24 23.78 -30.40
C THR A 183 -19.16 23.90 -31.62
N THR A 184 -20.05 24.89 -31.60
CA THR A 184 -20.95 25.19 -32.72
C THR A 184 -20.87 26.70 -33.00
N SER A 185 -20.62 27.09 -34.25
CA SER A 185 -20.46 28.50 -34.65
C SER A 185 -19.46 29.26 -33.79
N ALA A 186 -18.31 28.64 -33.51
CA ALA A 186 -17.24 29.13 -32.65
C ALA A 186 -17.62 29.31 -31.17
N VAL A 187 -18.78 28.89 -30.73
CA VAL A 187 -19.18 28.90 -29.32
C VAL A 187 -19.00 27.52 -28.74
N GLU A 188 -18.14 27.44 -27.74
CA GLU A 188 -17.89 26.19 -27.00
C GLU A 188 -18.87 26.03 -25.85
N THR A 189 -19.35 24.80 -25.66
CA THR A 189 -20.19 24.40 -24.53
C THR A 189 -19.67 23.13 -23.88
N THR A 190 -19.77 23.03 -22.57
CA THR A 190 -19.57 21.77 -21.85
C THR A 190 -20.83 20.92 -22.02
N VAL A 191 -20.71 19.79 -22.71
CA VAL A 191 -21.82 18.85 -22.95
C VAL A 191 -22.09 18.02 -21.71
N ALA A 192 -21.04 17.47 -21.10
CA ALA A 192 -21.15 16.67 -19.88
C ALA A 192 -19.88 16.77 -19.03
N THR A 193 -20.08 16.72 -17.72
CA THR A 193 -19.03 16.47 -16.72
C THR A 193 -19.35 15.16 -16.02
N ILE A 194 -18.55 14.13 -16.28
CA ILE A 194 -18.74 12.77 -15.81
C ILE A 194 -17.85 12.57 -14.59
N ALA A 195 -18.40 12.63 -13.38
CA ALA A 195 -17.66 12.42 -12.16
C ALA A 195 -17.32 10.92 -11.99
N LEU A 196 -16.05 10.56 -11.94
CA LEU A 196 -15.60 9.17 -11.87
C LEU A 196 -16.09 8.45 -10.61
N SER A 197 -16.32 9.18 -9.51
CA SER A 197 -16.91 8.64 -8.29
C SER A 197 -18.36 8.11 -8.46
N GLN A 198 -19.08 8.59 -9.49
CA GLN A 198 -20.44 8.14 -9.83
C GLN A 198 -20.43 7.01 -10.87
N TYR A 199 -19.33 6.85 -11.58
CA TYR A 199 -19.14 5.86 -12.65
C TYR A 199 -17.86 5.07 -12.37
N PRO A 200 -17.87 4.16 -11.38
CA PRO A 200 -16.66 3.58 -10.80
C PRO A 200 -15.94 2.61 -11.74
N THR A 201 -16.57 2.14 -12.81
CA THR A 201 -15.90 1.27 -13.79
C THR A 201 -15.72 1.98 -15.14
N ILE A 202 -14.76 1.52 -15.91
CA ILE A 202 -14.52 2.02 -17.29
C ILE A 202 -15.76 1.84 -18.15
N GLN A 203 -16.49 0.71 -18.00
CA GLN A 203 -17.72 0.47 -18.74
C GLN A 203 -18.81 1.50 -18.40
N ASP A 204 -18.91 1.89 -17.12
CA ASP A 204 -19.90 2.91 -16.71
C ASP A 204 -19.57 4.27 -17.33
N VAL A 205 -18.31 4.66 -17.36
CA VAL A 205 -17.85 5.89 -18.03
C VAL A 205 -18.16 5.84 -19.51
N VAL A 206 -17.87 4.74 -20.20
CA VAL A 206 -18.16 4.54 -21.63
C VAL A 206 -19.67 4.61 -21.89
N ASN A 207 -20.48 3.96 -21.08
CA ASN A 207 -21.93 4.01 -21.19
C ASN A 207 -22.47 5.44 -21.01
N ARG A 208 -21.88 6.18 -20.05
CA ARG A 208 -22.24 7.58 -19.80
C ARG A 208 -21.85 8.49 -20.96
N ILE A 209 -20.69 8.30 -21.59
CA ILE A 209 -20.27 9.02 -22.78
C ILE A 209 -21.23 8.73 -23.94
N ASN A 210 -21.59 7.47 -24.17
CA ASN A 210 -22.50 7.06 -25.24
C ASN A 210 -23.94 7.56 -25.06
N ALA A 211 -24.32 8.02 -23.86
CA ALA A 211 -25.58 8.67 -23.62
C ALA A 211 -25.65 10.12 -24.15
N GLU A 212 -24.48 10.71 -24.45
CA GLU A 212 -24.39 12.07 -24.98
C GLU A 212 -24.48 12.07 -26.51
N THR A 213 -25.34 12.92 -27.05
CA THR A 213 -25.63 12.97 -28.50
C THR A 213 -24.36 13.27 -29.30
N GLY A 214 -24.04 12.38 -30.24
CA GLY A 214 -22.91 12.53 -31.16
C GLY A 214 -21.59 12.05 -30.62
N PHE A 215 -21.49 11.70 -29.34
CA PHE A 215 -20.30 11.04 -28.77
C PHE A 215 -20.45 9.53 -28.84
N TYR A 216 -19.36 8.86 -29.16
CA TYR A 216 -19.26 7.41 -29.25
C TYR A 216 -17.97 6.96 -28.56
N ALA A 217 -18.10 6.03 -27.63
CA ALA A 217 -16.95 5.46 -26.93
C ALA A 217 -17.03 3.93 -26.94
N THR A 218 -15.87 3.29 -27.00
CA THR A 218 -15.74 1.83 -27.00
C THR A 218 -14.61 1.42 -26.05
N VAL A 219 -14.91 0.49 -25.15
CA VAL A 219 -13.91 -0.11 -24.26
C VAL A 219 -12.85 -0.83 -25.08
N GLN A 220 -11.59 -0.65 -24.72
CA GLN A 220 -10.45 -1.31 -25.35
C GLN A 220 -10.02 -2.52 -24.51
N GLY A 221 -9.85 -3.67 -25.17
CA GLY A 221 -9.47 -4.91 -24.49
C GLY A 221 -10.45 -5.35 -23.40
N ALA A 222 -9.93 -5.95 -22.34
CA ALA A 222 -10.71 -6.44 -21.19
C ALA A 222 -10.74 -5.44 -20.01
N THR A 223 -10.79 -4.13 -20.30
CA THR A 223 -10.66 -3.10 -19.26
C THR A 223 -11.98 -2.63 -18.66
N GLY A 224 -13.11 -3.05 -19.20
CA GLY A 224 -14.45 -2.55 -18.84
C GLY A 224 -14.78 -2.64 -17.34
N THR A 225 -14.32 -3.68 -16.66
CA THR A 225 -14.56 -3.90 -15.22
C THR A 225 -13.54 -3.22 -14.32
N LEU A 226 -12.48 -2.63 -14.89
CA LEU A 226 -11.45 -1.94 -14.11
C LEU A 226 -12.00 -0.63 -13.55
N SER A 227 -11.42 -0.20 -12.41
CA SER A 227 -11.75 1.09 -11.81
C SER A 227 -11.45 2.24 -12.77
N SER A 228 -12.33 3.21 -12.81
CA SER A 228 -12.11 4.50 -13.48
C SER A 228 -11.48 5.53 -12.54
N ILE A 229 -11.62 5.34 -11.22
CA ILE A 229 -11.24 6.31 -10.20
C ILE A 229 -9.73 6.36 -10.04
N ALA A 230 -9.14 7.52 -10.33
CA ALA A 230 -7.70 7.80 -10.22
C ALA A 230 -6.81 6.84 -11.01
N THR A 231 -7.31 6.17 -12.06
CA THR A 231 -6.56 5.20 -12.87
C THR A 231 -6.28 5.68 -14.29
N LEU A 232 -7.10 6.62 -14.79
CA LEU A 232 -6.94 7.21 -16.11
C LEU A 232 -5.73 8.16 -16.14
N ASP A 233 -4.96 8.10 -17.21
CA ASP A 233 -3.95 9.12 -17.46
C ASP A 233 -4.67 10.44 -17.79
N ASN A 234 -4.28 11.54 -17.11
CA ASN A 234 -4.88 12.85 -17.34
C ASN A 234 -4.59 13.31 -18.78
N LYS A 235 -5.61 13.85 -19.41
CA LYS A 235 -5.53 14.35 -20.78
C LYS A 235 -6.04 15.78 -20.81
N ALA A 236 -5.19 16.68 -21.27
CA ALA A 236 -5.62 18.04 -21.58
C ALA A 236 -6.75 17.98 -22.61
N LYS A 237 -7.56 19.03 -22.63
CA LYS A 237 -8.62 19.14 -23.62
C LYS A 237 -8.08 18.92 -25.03
N THR A 238 -8.53 17.84 -25.68
CA THR A 238 -8.04 17.38 -26.98
C THR A 238 -9.21 17.14 -27.91
N ASP A 239 -9.10 17.55 -29.14
CA ASP A 239 -10.11 17.32 -30.18
C ASP A 239 -10.34 15.81 -30.40
N CYS A 240 -11.59 15.39 -30.39
CA CYS A 240 -12.03 14.03 -30.69
C CYS A 240 -13.02 14.00 -31.85
N THR A 241 -13.11 15.05 -32.65
CA THR A 241 -13.99 15.14 -33.79
C THR A 241 -13.54 14.17 -34.88
N ASP A 242 -14.43 13.28 -35.29
CA ASP A 242 -14.20 12.37 -36.40
C ASP A 242 -15.51 12.09 -37.13
N LYS A 243 -15.68 12.70 -38.29
CA LYS A 243 -16.93 12.67 -39.08
C LYS A 243 -16.85 11.74 -40.29
N SER A 244 -15.74 11.03 -40.45
CA SER A 244 -15.49 10.17 -41.59
C SER A 244 -15.20 8.73 -41.20
N SER A 245 -15.92 7.80 -41.80
CA SER A 245 -15.62 6.35 -41.61
C SER A 245 -14.41 5.91 -42.44
N PRO A 246 -13.53 5.06 -41.93
CA PRO A 246 -13.51 4.50 -40.57
C PRO A 246 -13.10 5.55 -39.51
N TYR A 247 -13.80 5.63 -38.39
CA TYR A 247 -13.60 6.62 -37.33
C TYR A 247 -12.28 6.38 -36.59
N THR A 248 -11.20 6.93 -37.10
CA THR A 248 -9.82 6.77 -36.60
C THR A 248 -9.21 8.06 -36.02
N GLY A 249 -9.91 9.19 -36.18
CA GLY A 249 -9.49 10.52 -35.71
C GLY A 249 -9.84 10.83 -34.26
N GLY A 250 -10.48 9.91 -33.54
CA GLY A 250 -10.83 10.07 -32.13
C GLY A 250 -9.63 10.00 -31.18
N GLN A 251 -9.93 9.86 -29.91
CA GLN A 251 -8.91 9.84 -28.84
C GLN A 251 -8.95 8.53 -28.08
N THR A 252 -7.78 7.94 -27.84
CA THR A 252 -7.60 6.85 -26.88
C THR A 252 -7.31 7.45 -25.49
N ILE A 253 -8.02 6.96 -24.50
CA ILE A 253 -7.80 7.26 -23.10
C ILE A 253 -7.07 6.07 -22.48
N THR A 254 -5.91 6.35 -21.90
CA THR A 254 -4.94 5.36 -21.42
C THR A 254 -4.84 5.32 -19.90
N GLY A 255 -4.22 4.29 -19.38
CA GLY A 255 -3.80 4.13 -17.98
C GLY A 255 -2.40 3.54 -17.92
N ASN A 256 -1.47 4.12 -18.67
CA ASN A 256 -0.09 3.63 -18.78
C ASN A 256 0.71 3.78 -17.49
N CYS A 257 0.36 4.75 -16.62
CA CYS A 257 0.89 4.84 -15.28
C CYS A 257 0.32 3.72 -14.41
N GLN A 258 -1.00 3.54 -14.42
CA GLN A 258 -1.67 2.59 -13.55
C GLN A 258 -1.31 1.13 -13.83
N VAL A 259 -1.12 0.73 -15.08
CA VAL A 259 -0.74 -0.65 -15.40
C VAL A 259 0.63 -1.02 -14.80
N ILE A 260 1.54 -0.07 -14.66
CA ILE A 260 2.84 -0.29 -14.03
C ILE A 260 2.67 -0.44 -12.51
N VAL A 261 1.85 0.41 -11.89
CA VAL A 261 1.51 0.31 -10.46
C VAL A 261 0.87 -1.04 -10.16
N ASP A 262 -0.12 -1.44 -10.95
CA ASP A 262 -0.80 -2.74 -10.79
C ASP A 262 0.18 -3.92 -10.92
N TRP A 263 1.09 -3.86 -11.91
CA TRP A 263 2.09 -4.89 -12.09
C TRP A 263 3.08 -4.98 -10.91
N ILE A 264 3.56 -3.84 -10.40
CA ILE A 264 4.44 -3.81 -9.23
C ILE A 264 3.72 -4.44 -8.04
N ASN A 265 2.52 -3.98 -7.72
CA ASN A 265 1.76 -4.39 -6.53
C ASN A 265 1.20 -5.83 -6.62
N SER A 266 1.25 -6.47 -7.78
CA SER A 266 0.82 -7.87 -7.96
C SER A 266 1.97 -8.84 -8.16
N THR A 267 3.10 -8.39 -8.70
CA THR A 267 4.19 -9.29 -9.12
C THR A 267 5.47 -9.05 -8.33
N ALA A 268 5.80 -7.78 -8.04
CA ALA A 268 7.01 -7.39 -7.31
C ALA A 268 6.71 -6.99 -5.85
N GLU A 269 5.53 -7.26 -5.34
CA GLU A 269 5.03 -6.90 -4.00
C GLU A 269 5.93 -7.37 -2.85
N LEU A 270 6.67 -8.46 -3.04
CA LEU A 270 7.64 -8.94 -2.05
C LEU A 270 8.87 -8.04 -1.89
N LEU A 271 9.16 -7.20 -2.86
CA LEU A 271 10.30 -6.27 -2.83
C LEU A 271 9.85 -4.83 -2.67
N ILE A 272 8.84 -4.42 -3.43
CA ILE A 272 8.40 -3.02 -3.52
C ILE A 272 6.89 -2.90 -3.68
N ASP A 273 6.36 -1.81 -3.16
CA ASP A 273 5.01 -1.31 -3.41
C ASP A 273 5.08 -0.03 -4.25
N ALA A 274 4.06 0.24 -5.02
CA ALA A 274 3.97 1.42 -5.86
C ALA A 274 2.67 2.18 -5.67
N GLU A 275 2.75 3.50 -5.69
CA GLU A 275 1.62 4.39 -5.60
C GLU A 275 1.68 5.42 -6.74
N ARG A 276 0.57 5.58 -7.46
CA ARG A 276 0.44 6.59 -8.51
C ARG A 276 0.35 7.98 -7.89
N VAL A 277 1.10 8.92 -8.44
CA VAL A 277 0.96 10.34 -8.07
C VAL A 277 -0.28 10.93 -8.76
N ALA A 278 -0.90 11.92 -8.15
CA ALA A 278 -2.02 12.64 -8.77
C ALA A 278 -1.59 13.40 -10.03
N SER A 279 -2.54 13.64 -10.92
CA SER A 279 -2.39 14.46 -12.14
C SER A 279 -1.38 13.93 -13.18
N VAL A 280 -1.16 12.63 -13.19
CA VAL A 280 -0.25 11.99 -14.16
C VAL A 280 -0.89 11.94 -15.54
N THR A 281 -0.14 12.32 -16.57
CA THR A 281 -0.59 12.39 -17.97
C THR A 281 -0.10 11.24 -18.84
N GLN A 282 0.87 10.49 -18.36
CA GLN A 282 1.52 9.38 -19.10
C GLN A 282 2.28 8.46 -18.15
N GLY A 283 2.72 7.30 -18.62
CA GLY A 283 3.62 6.42 -17.88
C GLY A 283 5.00 7.04 -17.63
N PRO A 284 5.80 6.45 -16.73
CA PRO A 284 7.12 6.97 -16.36
C PRO A 284 8.10 6.96 -17.54
N ALA A 285 9.08 7.88 -17.50
CA ALA A 285 10.20 7.93 -18.44
C ALA A 285 11.09 6.69 -18.32
N ASN A 286 11.90 6.44 -19.36
CA ASN A 286 12.95 5.42 -19.27
C ASN A 286 13.95 5.78 -18.18
N LEU A 287 14.34 4.78 -17.39
CA LEU A 287 15.25 4.91 -16.27
C LEU A 287 16.27 3.77 -16.34
N ALA A 288 17.56 4.10 -16.37
CA ALA A 288 18.61 3.10 -16.16
C ALA A 288 18.52 2.51 -14.75
N TRP A 289 19.20 1.40 -14.49
CA TRP A 289 19.24 0.83 -13.14
C TRP A 289 19.51 1.89 -12.08
N ALA A 290 18.59 2.08 -11.20
CA ALA A 290 18.65 3.06 -10.12
C ALA A 290 18.18 2.43 -8.81
N TYR A 291 18.94 2.66 -7.76
CA TYR A 291 18.64 2.16 -6.43
C TYR A 291 17.54 2.98 -5.74
N LEU A 292 16.77 2.34 -4.88
CA LEU A 292 15.98 3.03 -3.87
C LEU A 292 16.92 3.67 -2.84
N SER A 293 16.42 4.61 -2.07
CA SER A 293 17.20 5.31 -1.04
C SER A 293 16.32 5.76 0.13
N GLY A 294 16.94 6.19 1.22
CA GLY A 294 16.22 6.71 2.40
C GLY A 294 15.78 5.63 3.39
N GLY A 295 16.03 4.35 3.09
CA GLY A 295 15.85 3.28 4.08
C GLY A 295 16.90 3.38 5.20
N THR A 296 16.44 3.35 6.45
CA THR A 296 17.30 3.38 7.64
C THR A 296 16.81 2.38 8.67
N ASP A 297 17.72 1.89 9.51
CA ASP A 297 17.35 1.04 10.65
C ASP A 297 16.87 1.86 11.86
N GLY A 298 16.74 3.16 11.69
CA GLY A 298 16.36 4.11 12.73
C GLY A 298 17.55 4.63 13.58
N PRO A 299 17.30 5.63 14.41
CA PRO A 299 18.27 6.12 15.40
C PRO A 299 18.47 5.09 16.53
N ALA A 300 19.36 5.39 17.47
CA ALA A 300 19.49 4.61 18.69
C ALA A 300 18.16 4.57 19.44
N VAL A 301 17.74 3.37 19.84
CA VAL A 301 16.45 3.14 20.53
C VAL A 301 16.44 3.83 21.87
N THR A 302 15.32 4.47 22.19
CA THR A 302 15.09 5.22 23.43
C THR A 302 13.97 4.59 24.26
N ILE A 303 13.79 5.06 25.50
CA ILE A 303 12.66 4.65 26.34
C ILE A 303 11.28 4.98 25.71
N SER A 304 11.19 6.08 24.95
CA SER A 304 9.95 6.45 24.24
C SER A 304 9.54 5.38 23.24
N ASP A 305 10.49 4.82 22.49
CA ASP A 305 10.21 3.79 21.48
C ASP A 305 9.66 2.50 22.14
N TYR A 306 10.17 2.15 23.32
CA TYR A 306 9.61 1.04 24.12
C TYR A 306 8.20 1.36 24.63
N THR A 307 7.95 2.59 25.06
CA THR A 307 6.63 3.02 25.54
C THR A 307 5.60 2.98 24.43
N ASP A 308 5.99 3.38 23.22
CA ASP A 308 5.11 3.31 22.04
C ASP A 308 4.77 1.84 21.72
N CYS A 309 5.75 0.93 21.75
CA CYS A 309 5.50 -0.51 21.59
C CYS A 309 4.58 -1.08 22.67
N LEU A 310 4.71 -0.64 23.92
CA LEU A 310 3.83 -1.07 25.02
C LEU A 310 2.41 -0.56 24.83
N THR A 311 2.23 0.63 24.27
CA THR A 311 0.92 1.19 23.95
C THR A 311 0.20 0.37 22.90
N GLU A 312 0.90 -0.02 21.83
CA GLU A 312 0.32 -0.89 20.80
C GLU A 312 -0.03 -2.28 21.34
N LEU A 313 0.75 -2.79 22.29
CA LEU A 313 0.42 -4.06 22.96
C LEU A 313 -0.82 -3.99 23.86
N GLU A 314 -1.35 -2.81 24.21
CA GLU A 314 -2.55 -2.72 25.07
C GLU A 314 -3.77 -3.40 24.46
N THR A 315 -3.86 -3.43 23.14
CA THR A 315 -4.94 -4.08 22.40
C THR A 315 -4.76 -5.59 22.27
N GLU A 316 -3.54 -6.09 22.36
CA GLU A 316 -3.18 -7.48 22.14
C GLU A 316 -3.43 -8.37 23.37
N ASP A 317 -3.76 -9.64 23.14
CA ASP A 317 -3.95 -10.62 24.24
C ASP A 317 -2.62 -11.34 24.55
N VAL A 318 -1.77 -10.66 25.32
CA VAL A 318 -0.47 -11.18 25.75
C VAL A 318 -0.39 -11.23 27.28
N GLN A 319 0.20 -12.28 27.84
CA GLN A 319 0.34 -12.48 29.27
C GLN A 319 1.76 -12.24 29.77
N TRP A 320 2.76 -12.49 28.91
CA TRP A 320 4.18 -12.34 29.25
C TRP A 320 4.82 -11.32 28.35
N ILE A 321 5.60 -10.40 28.91
CA ILE A 321 6.33 -9.37 28.16
C ILE A 321 7.81 -9.47 28.49
N VAL A 322 8.63 -9.57 27.45
CA VAL A 322 10.10 -9.60 27.55
C VAL A 322 10.69 -8.45 26.73
N PRO A 323 11.11 -7.36 27.36
CA PRO A 323 11.87 -6.32 26.67
C PRO A 323 13.33 -6.77 26.52
N LEU A 324 13.87 -6.70 25.32
CA LEU A 324 15.29 -6.97 25.06
C LEU A 324 16.10 -5.70 25.34
N SER A 325 16.22 -5.34 26.62
CA SER A 325 16.94 -4.15 27.07
C SER A 325 17.56 -4.39 28.44
N GLY A 326 18.78 -3.91 28.61
CA GLY A 326 19.45 -3.85 29.93
C GLY A 326 19.14 -2.57 30.72
N ASP A 327 18.33 -1.65 30.16
CA ASP A 327 18.05 -0.35 30.79
C ASP A 327 16.96 -0.49 31.86
N SER A 328 17.26 -0.06 33.07
CA SER A 328 16.34 -0.07 34.20
C SER A 328 15.10 0.81 33.98
N THR A 329 15.18 1.86 33.18
CA THR A 329 14.06 2.74 32.83
C THR A 329 13.04 2.01 31.96
N VAL A 330 13.51 1.17 31.02
CA VAL A 330 12.64 0.30 30.21
C VAL A 330 11.93 -0.71 31.09
N TRP A 331 12.65 -1.34 32.04
CA TRP A 331 12.03 -2.30 32.97
C TRP A 331 10.97 -1.66 33.86
N ALA A 332 11.23 -0.41 34.32
CA ALA A 332 10.23 0.34 35.08
C ALA A 332 8.97 0.66 34.26
N ALA A 333 9.13 1.02 32.97
CA ALA A 333 8.02 1.26 32.07
C ALA A 333 7.20 -0.01 31.83
N VAL A 334 7.86 -1.15 31.56
CA VAL A 334 7.17 -2.44 31.38
C VAL A 334 6.43 -2.87 32.66
N SER A 335 7.04 -2.68 33.84
CA SER A 335 6.40 -2.96 35.12
C SER A 335 5.15 -2.10 35.34
N THR A 336 5.23 -0.81 35.01
CA THR A 336 4.09 0.13 35.08
C THR A 336 2.98 -0.29 34.13
N HIS A 337 3.32 -0.67 32.89
CA HIS A 337 2.37 -1.17 31.90
C HIS A 337 1.67 -2.46 32.39
N CYS A 338 2.43 -3.42 32.92
CA CYS A 338 1.85 -4.66 33.45
C CYS A 338 0.90 -4.38 34.63
N ALA A 339 1.26 -3.49 35.53
CA ALA A 339 0.41 -3.08 36.65
C ALA A 339 -0.88 -2.40 36.16
N PHE A 340 -0.77 -1.48 35.18
CA PHE A 340 -1.92 -0.81 34.55
C PHE A 340 -2.84 -1.83 33.87
N MET A 341 -2.32 -2.70 33.05
CA MET A 341 -3.11 -3.69 32.32
C MET A 341 -3.78 -4.70 33.24
N SER A 342 -3.11 -5.14 34.30
CA SER A 342 -3.68 -6.08 35.28
C SER A 342 -4.78 -5.46 36.14
N THR A 343 -4.70 -4.16 36.46
CA THR A 343 -5.67 -3.46 37.33
C THR A 343 -6.78 -2.78 36.55
N VAL A 344 -6.44 -1.93 35.59
CA VAL A 344 -7.36 -1.09 34.81
C VAL A 344 -7.79 -1.80 33.53
N GLY A 345 -6.85 -2.36 32.79
CA GLY A 345 -7.10 -3.04 31.51
C GLY A 345 -7.83 -4.38 31.65
N LYS A 346 -7.85 -4.95 32.86
CA LYS A 346 -8.44 -6.28 33.17
C LYS A 346 -7.84 -7.43 32.37
N ARG A 347 -6.61 -7.27 31.93
CA ARG A 347 -5.78 -8.28 31.25
C ARG A 347 -4.51 -8.50 32.08
N GLU A 348 -4.44 -9.63 32.79
CA GLU A 348 -3.28 -9.92 33.63
C GLU A 348 -2.03 -10.08 32.78
N ARG A 349 -0.99 -9.31 33.11
CA ARG A 349 0.32 -9.31 32.44
C ARG A 349 1.46 -9.40 33.45
N ARG A 350 2.53 -10.06 33.04
CA ARG A 350 3.77 -10.18 33.79
C ARG A 350 4.97 -9.90 32.88
N ALA A 351 6.03 -9.32 33.45
CA ALA A 351 7.28 -9.05 32.76
C ALA A 351 8.40 -9.92 33.31
N PHE A 352 9.38 -10.21 32.45
CA PHE A 352 10.63 -10.90 32.80
C PHE A 352 11.83 -10.11 32.31
#